data_da4867e772bedd4ceae99cdf59449487
#
_entry.id   da4867e772bedd4ceae99cdf59449487
#
_cell.length_a   1.000
_cell.length_b   1.000
_cell.length_c   1.000
_cell.angle_alpha   90.00
_cell.angle_beta   90.00
_cell.angle_gamma   90.00
#
_symmetry.space_group_name_H-M   'P 1'
#
loop_
_entity.id
_entity.type
_entity.pdbx_description
1 polymer ?
#
loop_
_entity_poly.entity_id
_entity_poly.type
_entity_poly.pdbx_seq_one_letter_code
_entity_poly.pdbx_strand_id
1 'polypeptide(L)'
;MQRIFEAVLKGEAAVVRLLRDDPTATQTRASRDRLVKAIPHWLYVGDTGLHLAAAGLRAGVARILLESGADPNVENRRGGTPLHYACDPRPRSGGTWDPATQSSLIEMLVVHGAEVDRGDRGGATALHRAVRARSVEAVRQLLALGARTDRVLKARRSSPLHLAVQSTGASGTAQTLGDQLEIVGLLIRHGADPAAADTEGRTPADRARNERLVKALSGRRRD
;
A
#
# COMPACT_ATOMS: atom_id res chain seq x y z
N MET A 1 18.37 -18.11 4.74
CA MET A 1 17.28 -17.37 4.06
C MET A 1 16.92 -18.14 2.81
N GLN A 2 15.64 -18.17 2.38
CA GLN A 2 15.29 -18.86 1.14
C GLN A 2 15.93 -18.12 -0.06
N ARG A 3 16.42 -18.88 -1.06
CA ARG A 3 17.20 -18.35 -2.17
C ARG A 3 16.57 -17.16 -2.90
N ILE A 4 15.24 -17.18 -3.07
CA ILE A 4 14.51 -16.10 -3.74
C ILE A 4 14.60 -14.76 -3.00
N PHE A 5 14.49 -14.74 -1.67
CA PHE A 5 14.58 -13.50 -0.90
C PHE A 5 15.98 -12.90 -0.93
N GLU A 6 17.01 -13.76 -0.95
CA GLU A 6 18.40 -13.30 -1.13
C GLU A 6 18.63 -12.73 -2.52
N ALA A 7 18.10 -13.39 -3.55
CA ALA A 7 18.18 -12.90 -4.92
C ALA A 7 17.49 -11.55 -5.08
N VAL A 8 16.28 -11.41 -4.53
CA VAL A 8 15.55 -10.12 -4.53
C VAL A 8 16.37 -9.00 -3.89
N LEU A 9 17.06 -9.28 -2.79
CA LEU A 9 17.91 -8.27 -2.12
C LEU A 9 19.17 -7.94 -2.91
N LYS A 10 19.72 -8.88 -3.68
CA LYS A 10 20.89 -8.68 -4.54
C LYS A 10 20.56 -7.94 -5.85
N GLY A 11 19.29 -7.98 -6.29
CA GLY A 11 18.83 -7.26 -7.48
C GLY A 11 18.50 -8.15 -8.68
N GLU A 12 18.23 -7.51 -9.81
CA GLU A 12 17.67 -8.14 -11.02
C GLU A 12 18.50 -9.31 -11.54
N ALA A 13 19.80 -9.11 -11.73
CA ALA A 13 20.69 -10.14 -12.26
C ALA A 13 20.69 -11.43 -11.40
N ALA A 14 20.56 -11.28 -10.09
CA ALA A 14 20.51 -12.42 -9.17
C ALA A 14 19.17 -13.16 -9.28
N VAL A 15 18.07 -12.44 -9.47
CA VAL A 15 16.74 -13.00 -9.66
C VAL A 15 16.66 -13.74 -11.01
N VAL A 16 17.13 -13.12 -12.08
CA VAL A 16 17.17 -13.76 -13.43
C VAL A 16 17.96 -15.06 -13.37
N ARG A 17 19.14 -15.05 -12.74
CA ARG A 17 19.96 -16.27 -12.59
C ARG A 17 19.23 -17.36 -11.81
N LEU A 18 18.61 -17.00 -10.68
CA LEU A 18 17.87 -17.96 -9.86
C LEU A 18 16.70 -18.58 -10.64
N LEU A 19 15.91 -17.75 -11.34
CA LEU A 19 14.72 -18.20 -12.06
C LEU A 19 15.07 -19.04 -13.31
N ARG A 20 16.27 -18.85 -13.89
CA ARG A 20 16.79 -19.74 -14.93
C ARG A 20 17.04 -21.15 -14.39
N ASP A 21 17.61 -21.24 -13.17
CA ASP A 21 17.95 -22.53 -12.54
C ASP A 21 16.72 -23.17 -11.86
N ASP A 22 15.78 -22.36 -11.36
CA ASP A 22 14.60 -22.78 -10.62
C ASP A 22 13.41 -21.83 -10.91
N PRO A 23 12.65 -22.08 -11.99
CA PRO A 23 11.47 -21.27 -12.32
C PRO A 23 10.40 -21.28 -11.24
N THR A 24 10.34 -22.33 -10.40
CA THR A 24 9.33 -22.44 -9.34
C THR A 24 9.63 -21.53 -8.13
N ALA A 25 10.80 -20.91 -8.09
CA ALA A 25 11.19 -20.01 -7.00
C ALA A 25 10.24 -18.80 -6.83
N THR A 26 9.50 -18.42 -7.89
CA THR A 26 8.45 -17.37 -7.80
C THR A 26 7.37 -17.71 -6.78
N GLN A 27 7.07 -19.01 -6.59
CA GLN A 27 6.02 -19.51 -5.69
C GLN A 27 6.52 -19.70 -4.25
N THR A 28 7.82 -19.55 -4.01
CA THR A 28 8.42 -19.74 -2.69
C THR A 28 7.86 -18.76 -1.67
N ARG A 29 7.36 -19.27 -0.55
CA ARG A 29 6.76 -18.51 0.55
C ARG A 29 7.64 -18.50 1.78
N ALA A 30 7.68 -17.37 2.50
CA ALA A 30 8.36 -17.27 3.79
C ALA A 30 7.71 -18.23 4.80
N SER A 31 8.53 -19.01 5.48
CA SER A 31 8.10 -20.00 6.49
C SER A 31 8.03 -19.44 7.90
N ARG A 32 8.62 -18.26 8.16
CA ARG A 32 8.64 -17.57 9.46
C ARG A 32 8.70 -16.07 9.30
N ASP A 33 8.23 -15.35 10.32
CA ASP A 33 8.38 -13.91 10.38
C ASP A 33 9.81 -13.50 10.67
N ARG A 34 10.27 -12.45 10.01
CA ARG A 34 11.59 -11.85 10.24
C ARG A 34 11.66 -10.41 9.75
N LEU A 35 12.47 -9.60 10.44
CA LEU A 35 12.82 -8.27 9.96
C LEU A 35 13.89 -8.38 8.88
N VAL A 36 13.68 -7.76 7.73
CA VAL A 36 14.66 -7.64 6.66
C VAL A 36 15.35 -6.28 6.78
N LYS A 37 16.56 -6.26 7.33
CA LYS A 37 17.31 -5.02 7.60
C LYS A 37 17.61 -4.21 6.33
N ALA A 38 17.81 -4.89 5.19
CA ALA A 38 18.10 -4.23 3.92
C ALA A 38 16.90 -3.48 3.31
N ILE A 39 15.70 -3.95 3.63
CA ILE A 39 14.44 -3.28 3.39
C ILE A 39 13.79 -3.24 4.77
N PRO A 40 13.63 -2.08 5.45
CA PRO A 40 13.17 -2.04 6.84
C PRO A 40 11.69 -2.44 6.95
N HIS A 41 11.42 -3.67 6.56
CA HIS A 41 10.10 -4.27 6.51
C HIS A 41 10.12 -5.66 7.14
N TRP A 42 9.01 -6.02 7.80
CA TRP A 42 8.81 -7.37 8.28
C TRP A 42 8.39 -8.28 7.11
N LEU A 43 9.13 -9.36 6.92
CA LEU A 43 8.70 -10.48 6.09
C LEU A 43 7.82 -11.36 6.97
N TYR A 44 6.58 -11.58 6.56
CA TYR A 44 5.62 -12.42 7.29
C TYR A 44 5.53 -13.81 6.65
N VAL A 45 5.10 -14.79 7.45
CA VAL A 45 4.79 -16.13 6.92
C VAL A 45 3.82 -16.00 5.73
N GLY A 46 4.16 -16.64 4.63
CA GLY A 46 3.40 -16.59 3.38
C GLY A 46 3.84 -15.50 2.40
N ASP A 47 4.69 -14.53 2.80
CA ASP A 47 5.26 -13.58 1.86
C ASP A 47 6.08 -14.28 0.78
N THR A 48 6.03 -13.77 -0.45
CA THR A 48 6.82 -14.21 -1.60
C THR A 48 7.93 -13.23 -1.93
N GLY A 49 8.77 -13.57 -2.90
CA GLY A 49 9.76 -12.63 -3.46
C GLY A 49 9.12 -11.35 -3.98
N LEU A 50 7.89 -11.42 -4.52
CA LEU A 50 7.16 -10.25 -5.02
C LEU A 50 6.71 -9.33 -3.89
N HIS A 51 6.30 -9.85 -2.71
CA HIS A 51 6.04 -9.01 -1.53
C HIS A 51 7.29 -8.23 -1.12
N LEU A 52 8.45 -8.89 -1.09
CA LEU A 52 9.70 -8.24 -0.71
C LEU A 52 10.15 -7.20 -1.74
N ALA A 53 9.97 -7.47 -3.04
CA ALA A 53 10.26 -6.53 -4.10
C ALA A 53 9.35 -5.30 -4.00
N ALA A 54 8.06 -5.50 -3.72
CA ALA A 54 7.07 -4.42 -3.54
C ALA A 54 7.40 -3.56 -2.30
N ALA A 55 7.69 -4.18 -1.15
CA ALA A 55 8.08 -3.48 0.07
C ALA A 55 9.33 -2.59 -0.11
N GLY A 56 10.25 -3.03 -0.97
CA GLY A 56 11.49 -2.32 -1.27
C GLY A 56 11.42 -1.39 -2.47
N LEU A 57 10.26 -1.23 -3.08
CA LEU A 57 10.04 -0.47 -4.33
C LEU A 57 11.02 -0.88 -5.45
N ARG A 58 11.32 -2.17 -5.55
CA ARG A 58 12.25 -2.73 -6.53
C ARG A 58 11.53 -3.07 -7.83
N ALA A 59 11.14 -2.03 -8.58
CA ALA A 59 10.27 -2.16 -9.76
C ALA A 59 10.83 -3.13 -10.82
N GLY A 60 12.12 -3.08 -11.12
CA GLY A 60 12.74 -4.00 -12.09
C GLY A 60 12.71 -5.46 -11.61
N VAL A 61 12.97 -5.71 -10.32
CA VAL A 61 12.84 -7.06 -9.73
C VAL A 61 11.40 -7.54 -9.77
N ALA A 62 10.43 -6.66 -9.41
CA ALA A 62 9.01 -7.00 -9.45
C ALA A 62 8.56 -7.37 -10.86
N ARG A 63 9.01 -6.64 -11.89
CA ARG A 63 8.73 -6.92 -13.30
C ARG A 63 9.20 -8.33 -13.67
N ILE A 64 10.47 -8.66 -13.40
CA ILE A 64 11.03 -9.97 -13.70
C ILE A 64 10.23 -11.09 -13.04
N LEU A 65 9.84 -10.91 -11.78
CA LEU A 65 9.03 -11.91 -11.06
C LEU A 65 7.64 -12.08 -11.69
N LEU A 66 6.96 -10.98 -12.04
CA LEU A 66 5.64 -11.00 -12.68
C LEU A 66 5.70 -11.65 -14.07
N GLU A 67 6.66 -11.27 -14.91
CA GLU A 67 6.89 -11.86 -16.24
C GLU A 67 7.26 -13.36 -16.14
N SER A 68 7.81 -13.79 -15.01
CA SER A 68 8.12 -15.20 -14.72
C SER A 68 6.96 -15.94 -14.02
N GLY A 69 5.74 -15.38 -14.04
CA GLY A 69 4.53 -16.03 -13.52
C GLY A 69 4.33 -15.93 -12.00
N ALA A 70 4.93 -14.97 -11.33
CA ALA A 70 4.58 -14.70 -9.93
C ALA A 70 3.14 -14.18 -9.83
N ASP A 71 2.32 -14.81 -8.97
CA ASP A 71 0.95 -14.38 -8.72
C ASP A 71 0.93 -13.07 -7.90
N PRO A 72 0.38 -11.95 -8.43
CA PRO A 72 0.31 -10.67 -7.74
C PRO A 72 -0.72 -10.66 -6.58
N ASN A 73 -1.59 -11.68 -6.49
CA ASN A 73 -2.65 -11.76 -5.50
C ASN A 73 -2.34 -12.72 -4.33
N VAL A 74 -1.13 -13.24 -4.28
CA VAL A 74 -0.71 -14.11 -3.15
C VAL A 74 -0.89 -13.35 -1.83
N GLU A 75 -1.61 -13.99 -0.91
CA GLU A 75 -1.77 -13.50 0.46
C GLU A 75 -0.74 -14.13 1.41
N ASN A 76 -0.19 -13.31 2.29
CA ASN A 76 0.53 -13.78 3.44
C ASN A 76 -0.42 -14.15 4.60
N ARG A 77 0.13 -14.56 5.74
CA ARG A 77 -0.68 -14.93 6.93
C ARG A 77 -1.58 -13.80 7.46
N ARG A 78 -1.35 -12.55 7.09
CA ARG A 78 -2.18 -11.39 7.46
C ARG A 78 -3.19 -11.01 6.37
N GLY A 79 -3.23 -11.73 5.25
CA GLY A 79 -4.03 -11.41 4.08
C GLY A 79 -3.44 -10.25 3.25
N GLY A 80 -2.22 -9.82 3.55
CA GLY A 80 -1.54 -8.78 2.78
C GLY A 80 -1.04 -9.34 1.45
N THR A 81 -1.25 -8.60 0.36
CA THR A 81 -0.73 -8.90 -0.98
C THR A 81 0.45 -8.00 -1.33
N PRO A 82 1.22 -8.27 -2.41
CA PRO A 82 2.26 -7.38 -2.88
C PRO A 82 1.79 -5.93 -3.09
N LEU A 83 0.55 -5.71 -3.56
CA LEU A 83 -0.01 -4.37 -3.74
C LEU A 83 -0.15 -3.61 -2.41
N HIS A 84 -0.53 -4.28 -1.33
CA HIS A 84 -0.54 -3.67 0.01
C HIS A 84 0.85 -3.18 0.43
N TYR A 85 1.89 -3.94 0.09
CA TYR A 85 3.28 -3.60 0.43
C TYR A 85 3.80 -2.43 -0.40
N ALA A 86 3.48 -2.36 -1.69
CA ALA A 86 3.82 -1.23 -2.55
C ALA A 86 3.23 0.09 -2.04
N CYS A 87 2.08 0.03 -1.35
CA CYS A 87 1.37 1.20 -0.83
C CYS A 87 1.74 1.60 0.62
N ASP A 88 2.54 0.80 1.30
CA ASP A 88 3.02 1.08 2.68
C ASP A 88 4.57 1.07 2.72
N PRO A 89 5.25 1.84 1.86
CA PRO A 89 6.70 1.87 1.86
C PRO A 89 7.20 2.50 3.16
N ARG A 90 8.22 1.88 3.73
CA ARG A 90 8.93 2.45 4.89
C ARG A 90 10.30 2.89 4.41
N PRO A 91 10.49 4.18 4.09
CA PRO A 91 11.78 4.67 3.70
C PRO A 91 12.78 4.41 4.83
N ARG A 92 13.98 3.94 4.45
CA ARG A 92 15.11 3.89 5.40
C ARG A 92 15.43 5.31 5.84
N SER A 93 15.85 5.48 7.09
CA SER A 93 16.49 6.72 7.53
C SER A 93 17.60 7.09 6.53
N GLY A 94 17.42 8.20 5.79
CA GLY A 94 18.35 8.64 4.73
C GLY A 94 18.15 8.01 3.34
N GLY A 95 17.14 7.15 3.13
CA GLY A 95 16.78 6.65 1.79
C GLY A 95 15.82 7.60 1.08
N THR A 96 16.07 7.91 -0.19
CA THR A 96 15.12 8.66 -1.02
C THR A 96 13.96 7.75 -1.39
N TRP A 97 12.78 8.06 -0.90
CA TRP A 97 11.53 7.52 -1.42
C TRP A 97 11.18 8.28 -2.70
N ASP A 98 11.02 7.52 -3.79
CA ASP A 98 10.63 8.10 -5.08
C ASP A 98 9.15 7.78 -5.35
N PRO A 99 8.26 8.78 -5.30
CA PRO A 99 6.84 8.61 -5.59
C PRO A 99 6.55 8.07 -6.99
N ALA A 100 7.38 8.41 -7.99
CA ALA A 100 7.20 7.94 -9.36
C ALA A 100 7.47 6.44 -9.48
N THR A 101 8.52 5.95 -8.84
CA THR A 101 8.80 4.50 -8.76
C THR A 101 7.67 3.75 -8.05
N GLN A 102 7.10 4.33 -6.98
CA GLN A 102 5.96 3.74 -6.27
C GLN A 102 4.75 3.65 -7.19
N SER A 103 4.39 4.74 -7.87
CA SER A 103 3.26 4.81 -8.79
C SER A 103 3.40 3.79 -9.93
N SER A 104 4.56 3.73 -10.57
CA SER A 104 4.86 2.76 -11.64
C SER A 104 4.77 1.30 -11.16
N LEU A 105 5.21 1.03 -9.93
CA LEU A 105 5.12 -0.32 -9.36
C LEU A 105 3.65 -0.71 -9.05
N ILE A 106 2.85 0.22 -8.52
CA ILE A 106 1.41 0.01 -8.27
C ILE A 106 0.72 -0.31 -9.60
N GLU A 107 0.95 0.49 -10.64
CA GLU A 107 0.39 0.28 -11.97
C GLU A 107 0.81 -1.07 -12.54
N MET A 108 2.09 -1.40 -12.48
CA MET A 108 2.63 -2.68 -12.94
C MET A 108 1.94 -3.88 -12.27
N LEU A 109 1.76 -3.84 -10.95
CA LEU A 109 1.06 -4.92 -10.22
C LEU A 109 -0.38 -5.07 -10.70
N VAL A 110 -1.11 -3.95 -10.91
CA VAL A 110 -2.51 -3.96 -11.37
C VAL A 110 -2.62 -4.44 -12.81
N VAL A 111 -1.74 -3.99 -13.71
CA VAL A 111 -1.68 -4.46 -15.11
C VAL A 111 -1.44 -5.98 -15.18
N HIS A 112 -0.68 -6.53 -14.23
CA HIS A 112 -0.46 -7.99 -14.13
C HIS A 112 -1.54 -8.71 -13.31
N GLY A 113 -2.68 -8.07 -13.04
CA GLY A 113 -3.86 -8.69 -12.44
C GLY A 113 -3.97 -8.59 -10.93
N ALA A 114 -3.24 -7.67 -10.25
CA ALA A 114 -3.47 -7.43 -8.84
C ALA A 114 -4.88 -6.84 -8.60
N GLU A 115 -5.62 -7.44 -7.67
CA GLU A 115 -6.94 -6.97 -7.27
C GLU A 115 -6.82 -5.70 -6.41
N VAL A 116 -7.24 -4.55 -6.97
CA VAL A 116 -7.07 -3.23 -6.35
C VAL A 116 -7.75 -3.13 -4.99
N ASP A 117 -8.95 -3.72 -4.86
CA ASP A 117 -9.80 -3.62 -3.66
C ASP A 117 -9.72 -4.83 -2.74
N ARG A 118 -8.75 -5.71 -2.95
CA ARG A 118 -8.54 -6.83 -2.04
C ARG A 118 -8.19 -6.32 -0.65
N GLY A 119 -8.97 -6.74 0.35
CA GLY A 119 -8.72 -6.37 1.74
C GLY A 119 -7.89 -7.43 2.45
N ASP A 120 -6.95 -7.01 3.29
CA ASP A 120 -6.27 -7.90 4.21
C ASP A 120 -7.25 -8.49 5.25
N ARG A 121 -6.79 -9.33 6.19
CA ARG A 121 -7.66 -9.93 7.21
C ARG A 121 -8.44 -8.91 8.05
N GLY A 122 -7.90 -7.71 8.22
CA GLY A 122 -8.54 -6.57 8.88
C GLY A 122 -9.47 -5.76 7.97
N GLY A 123 -9.57 -6.10 6.69
CA GLY A 123 -10.33 -5.36 5.68
C GLY A 123 -9.57 -4.16 5.10
N ALA A 124 -8.30 -3.95 5.45
CA ALA A 124 -7.52 -2.87 4.89
C ALA A 124 -7.14 -3.19 3.44
N THR A 125 -7.53 -2.31 2.50
CA THR A 125 -7.12 -2.37 1.09
C THR A 125 -5.79 -1.62 0.89
N ALA A 126 -5.22 -1.73 -0.32
CA ALA A 126 -4.08 -0.92 -0.72
C ALA A 126 -4.32 0.58 -0.52
N LEU A 127 -5.54 1.07 -0.83
CA LEU A 127 -5.92 2.47 -0.61
C LEU A 127 -5.87 2.87 0.88
N HIS A 128 -6.34 2.03 1.80
CA HIS A 128 -6.20 2.29 3.24
C HIS A 128 -4.73 2.42 3.65
N ARG A 129 -3.85 1.62 3.08
CA ARG A 129 -2.42 1.67 3.37
C ARG A 129 -1.77 2.93 2.83
N ALA A 130 -2.06 3.30 1.57
CA ALA A 130 -1.58 4.53 0.95
C ALA A 130 -2.00 5.78 1.74
N VAL A 131 -3.28 5.83 2.14
CA VAL A 131 -3.82 6.92 2.97
C VAL A 131 -3.13 6.99 4.32
N ARG A 132 -2.94 5.86 5.00
CA ARG A 132 -2.22 5.81 6.29
C ARG A 132 -0.76 6.21 6.16
N ALA A 133 -0.10 5.81 5.07
CA ALA A 133 1.26 6.19 4.75
C ALA A 133 1.39 7.65 4.29
N ARG A 134 0.29 8.37 4.07
CA ARG A 134 0.25 9.74 3.52
C ARG A 134 0.91 9.85 2.14
N SER A 135 0.92 8.78 1.38
CA SER A 135 1.43 8.80 0.02
C SER A 135 0.38 9.35 -0.94
N VAL A 136 0.42 10.65 -1.20
CA VAL A 136 -0.52 11.33 -2.11
C VAL A 136 -0.50 10.67 -3.48
N GLU A 137 0.69 10.38 -4.01
CA GLU A 137 0.83 9.81 -5.34
C GLU A 137 0.29 8.37 -5.43
N ALA A 138 0.54 7.54 -4.41
CA ALA A 138 -0.06 6.21 -4.37
C ALA A 138 -1.60 6.26 -4.27
N VAL A 139 -2.14 7.22 -3.49
CA VAL A 139 -3.60 7.44 -3.42
C VAL A 139 -4.14 7.84 -4.79
N ARG A 140 -3.49 8.80 -5.47
CA ARG A 140 -3.86 9.26 -6.81
C ARG A 140 -3.87 8.09 -7.80
N GLN A 141 -2.79 7.31 -7.84
CA GLN A 141 -2.64 6.18 -8.75
C GLN A 141 -3.69 5.09 -8.50
N LEU A 142 -3.91 4.72 -7.23
CA LEU A 142 -4.93 3.71 -6.89
C LEU A 142 -6.34 4.15 -7.29
N LEU A 143 -6.69 5.43 -7.06
CA LEU A 143 -7.98 5.97 -7.45
C LEU A 143 -8.14 6.01 -8.98
N ALA A 144 -7.09 6.36 -9.72
CA ALA A 144 -7.08 6.30 -11.19
C ALA A 144 -7.25 4.85 -11.70
N LEU A 145 -6.76 3.86 -10.97
CA LEU A 145 -6.93 2.44 -11.25
C LEU A 145 -8.25 1.85 -10.73
N GLY A 146 -9.17 2.69 -10.27
CA GLY A 146 -10.53 2.29 -9.87
C GLY A 146 -10.68 1.81 -8.43
N ALA A 147 -9.74 2.14 -7.54
CA ALA A 147 -9.88 1.79 -6.12
C ALA A 147 -11.14 2.40 -5.50
N ARG A 148 -11.93 1.59 -4.82
CA ARG A 148 -13.16 2.01 -4.15
C ARG A 148 -12.88 2.75 -2.85
N THR A 149 -13.55 3.88 -2.66
CA THR A 149 -13.42 4.73 -1.47
C THR A 149 -14.33 4.32 -0.30
N ASP A 150 -15.29 3.42 -0.55
CA ASP A 150 -16.30 2.95 0.41
C ASP A 150 -15.92 1.66 1.15
N ARG A 151 -14.77 1.06 0.81
CA ARG A 151 -14.26 -0.11 1.55
C ARG A 151 -13.95 0.29 2.99
N VAL A 152 -14.26 -0.61 3.95
CA VAL A 152 -14.11 -0.29 5.37
C VAL A 152 -13.30 -1.34 6.12
N LEU A 153 -12.57 -0.89 7.13
CA LEU A 153 -11.89 -1.77 8.08
C LEU A 153 -12.92 -2.56 8.90
N LYS A 154 -12.71 -3.87 9.10
CA LYS A 154 -13.67 -4.75 9.80
C LYS A 154 -13.94 -4.32 11.24
N ALA A 155 -12.90 -3.92 11.97
CA ALA A 155 -13.02 -3.65 13.41
C ALA A 155 -13.83 -2.38 13.72
N ARG A 156 -13.65 -1.31 12.95
CA ARG A 156 -14.26 0.01 13.24
C ARG A 156 -15.12 0.56 12.13
N ARG A 157 -15.29 -0.16 11.02
CA ARG A 157 -15.94 0.33 9.80
C ARG A 157 -15.38 1.68 9.30
N SER A 158 -14.11 1.95 9.60
CA SER A 158 -13.45 3.18 9.14
C SER A 158 -13.12 3.06 7.66
N SER A 159 -13.60 4.01 6.86
CA SER A 159 -13.25 4.16 5.45
C SER A 159 -11.87 4.81 5.27
N PRO A 160 -11.30 4.82 4.05
CA PRO A 160 -10.11 5.61 3.76
C PRO A 160 -10.22 7.07 4.19
N LEU A 161 -11.41 7.69 4.06
CA LEU A 161 -11.63 9.08 4.44
C LEU A 161 -11.53 9.29 5.97
N HIS A 162 -12.00 8.33 6.79
CA HIS A 162 -11.79 8.36 8.24
C HIS A 162 -10.29 8.32 8.60
N LEU A 163 -9.49 7.53 7.86
CA LEU A 163 -8.04 7.45 8.09
C LEU A 163 -7.31 8.72 7.64
N ALA A 164 -7.79 9.36 6.56
CA ALA A 164 -7.17 10.56 6.00
C ALA A 164 -7.12 11.72 7.00
N VAL A 165 -8.14 11.85 7.85
CA VAL A 165 -8.26 12.94 8.82
C VAL A 165 -7.61 12.66 10.19
N GLN A 166 -7.22 11.40 10.45
CA GLN A 166 -6.60 11.04 11.72
C GLN A 166 -5.14 11.49 11.78
N SER A 167 -4.70 11.99 12.94
CA SER A 167 -3.27 12.16 13.20
C SER A 167 -2.63 10.77 13.37
N THR A 168 -1.81 10.36 12.44
CA THR A 168 -1.00 9.16 12.62
C THR A 168 0.25 9.55 13.39
N GLY A 169 0.46 8.97 14.56
CA GLY A 169 1.67 9.16 15.36
C GLY A 169 2.93 8.51 14.77
N ALA A 170 2.97 8.29 13.46
CA ALA A 170 4.14 7.78 12.76
C ALA A 170 5.18 8.92 12.67
N SER A 171 6.05 8.98 13.67
CA SER A 171 7.25 9.80 13.64
C SER A 171 8.15 9.37 12.47
N GLY A 172 8.43 10.27 11.53
CA GLY A 172 9.49 10.05 10.56
C GLY A 172 9.27 10.54 9.15
N THR A 173 8.08 10.88 8.75
CA THR A 173 7.84 11.67 7.54
C THR A 173 7.19 12.98 7.97
N ALA A 174 7.75 14.10 7.55
CA ALA A 174 7.13 15.42 7.71
C ALA A 174 5.85 15.47 6.86
N GLN A 175 4.83 14.78 7.36
CA GLN A 175 3.53 14.68 6.70
C GLN A 175 2.80 15.97 6.98
N THR A 176 2.80 16.79 5.96
CA THR A 176 2.22 18.10 6.05
C THR A 176 0.69 17.99 6.11
N LEU A 177 0.07 18.94 6.78
CA LEU A 177 -1.38 19.14 6.68
C LEU A 177 -1.81 19.27 5.21
N GLY A 178 -0.89 19.73 4.34
CA GLY A 178 -1.06 19.78 2.89
C GLY A 178 -1.38 18.43 2.29
N ASP A 179 -0.58 17.40 2.60
CA ASP A 179 -0.81 16.04 2.09
C ASP A 179 -2.15 15.48 2.56
N GLN A 180 -2.53 15.75 3.83
CA GLN A 180 -3.83 15.33 4.35
C GLN A 180 -4.99 15.99 3.60
N LEU A 181 -4.91 17.30 3.36
CA LEU A 181 -5.93 18.05 2.63
C LEU A 181 -6.03 17.56 1.18
N GLU A 182 -4.90 17.28 0.53
CA GLU A 182 -4.88 16.76 -0.82
C GLU A 182 -5.51 15.35 -0.89
N ILE A 183 -5.14 14.45 0.02
CA ILE A 183 -5.74 13.10 0.10
C ILE A 183 -7.24 13.18 0.36
N VAL A 184 -7.71 14.03 1.29
CA VAL A 184 -9.14 14.25 1.54
C VAL A 184 -9.84 14.72 0.26
N GLY A 185 -9.27 15.71 -0.43
CA GLY A 185 -9.81 16.20 -1.70
C GLY A 185 -9.85 15.13 -2.80
N LEU A 186 -8.81 14.31 -2.93
CA LEU A 186 -8.78 13.18 -3.86
C LEU A 186 -9.90 12.18 -3.57
N LEU A 187 -10.04 11.75 -2.31
CA LEU A 187 -11.06 10.78 -1.91
C LEU A 187 -12.47 11.30 -2.17
N ILE A 188 -12.78 12.56 -1.84
CA ILE A 188 -14.09 13.16 -2.07
C ILE A 188 -14.40 13.26 -3.57
N ARG A 189 -13.45 13.70 -4.39
CA ARG A 189 -13.63 13.75 -5.85
C ARG A 189 -13.92 12.39 -6.47
N HIS A 190 -13.45 11.30 -5.84
CA HIS A 190 -13.70 9.93 -6.28
C HIS A 190 -14.87 9.27 -5.51
N GLY A 191 -15.77 10.06 -4.94
CA GLY A 191 -17.02 9.57 -4.37
C GLY A 191 -16.97 9.07 -2.93
N ALA A 192 -15.91 9.38 -2.16
CA ALA A 192 -15.95 9.09 -0.74
C ALA A 192 -17.05 9.90 -0.05
N ASP A 193 -17.85 9.22 0.78
CA ASP A 193 -18.93 9.86 1.53
C ASP A 193 -18.40 10.50 2.83
N PRO A 194 -18.43 11.84 2.96
CA PRO A 194 -18.00 12.52 4.18
C PRO A 194 -18.97 12.35 5.36
N ALA A 195 -20.21 11.88 5.11
CA ALA A 195 -21.21 11.60 6.13
C ALA A 195 -21.21 10.15 6.61
N ALA A 196 -20.40 9.28 5.99
CA ALA A 196 -20.31 7.88 6.40
C ALA A 196 -19.91 7.76 7.87
N ALA A 197 -20.66 6.98 8.65
CA ALA A 197 -20.37 6.76 10.06
C ALA A 197 -19.61 5.44 10.30
N ASP A 198 -18.68 5.46 11.23
CA ASP A 198 -18.01 4.26 11.72
C ASP A 198 -18.86 3.49 12.76
N THR A 199 -18.30 2.47 13.41
CA THR A 199 -19.02 1.69 14.45
C THR A 199 -19.38 2.49 15.70
N GLU A 200 -18.76 3.63 15.94
CA GLU A 200 -19.02 4.52 17.07
C GLU A 200 -19.97 5.68 16.67
N GLY A 201 -20.56 5.60 15.47
CA GLY A 201 -21.43 6.63 14.92
C GLY A 201 -20.69 7.91 14.49
N ARG A 202 -19.35 7.90 14.46
CA ARG A 202 -18.55 9.08 14.14
C ARG A 202 -18.27 9.18 12.66
N THR A 203 -18.48 10.37 12.11
CA THR A 203 -18.11 10.71 10.73
C THR A 203 -16.61 11.06 10.63
N PRO A 204 -16.05 11.17 9.42
CA PRO A 204 -14.71 11.71 9.24
C PRO A 204 -14.52 13.10 9.89
N ALA A 205 -15.56 13.96 9.87
CA ALA A 205 -15.48 15.28 10.48
C ALA A 205 -15.36 15.21 12.02
N ASP A 206 -16.07 14.28 12.67
CA ASP A 206 -15.97 14.06 14.12
C ASP A 206 -14.59 13.53 14.55
N ARG A 207 -13.84 12.93 13.65
CA ARG A 207 -12.48 12.44 13.89
C ARG A 207 -11.39 13.44 13.53
N ALA A 208 -11.72 14.49 12.79
CA ALA A 208 -10.77 15.51 12.37
C ALA A 208 -10.43 16.44 13.55
N ARG A 209 -9.12 16.56 13.86
CA ARG A 209 -8.63 17.47 14.93
C ARG A 209 -8.24 18.85 14.42
N ASN A 210 -8.30 19.08 13.11
CA ASN A 210 -7.89 20.31 12.46
C ASN A 210 -9.07 20.94 11.71
N GLU A 211 -9.37 22.20 12.00
CA GLU A 211 -10.50 22.93 11.39
C GLU A 211 -10.43 22.98 9.87
N ARG A 212 -9.22 23.04 9.26
CA ARG A 212 -9.06 23.03 7.81
C ARG A 212 -9.49 21.69 7.20
N LEU A 213 -9.28 20.57 7.90
CA LEU A 213 -9.79 19.25 7.49
C LEU A 213 -11.30 19.19 7.62
N VAL A 214 -11.87 19.69 8.72
CA VAL A 214 -13.34 19.79 8.89
C VAL A 214 -13.95 20.61 7.76
N LYS A 215 -13.36 21.77 7.44
CA LYS A 215 -13.82 22.61 6.33
C LYS A 215 -13.70 21.91 4.97
N ALA A 216 -12.63 21.14 4.73
CA ALA A 216 -12.46 20.39 3.51
C ALA A 216 -13.51 19.27 3.33
N LEU A 217 -13.96 18.66 4.44
CA LEU A 217 -15.02 17.65 4.45
C LEU A 217 -16.42 18.25 4.22
N SER A 218 -16.67 19.46 4.73
CA SER A 218 -17.94 20.18 4.57
C SER A 218 -18.05 21.00 3.31
N GLY A 219 -16.99 21.09 2.53
CA GLY A 219 -16.94 21.82 1.28
C GLY A 219 -17.91 21.24 0.24
N ARG A 220 -18.98 21.94 -0.04
CA ARG A 220 -20.04 21.65 -1.03
C ARG A 220 -19.43 21.21 -2.35
N ARG A 221 -20.01 20.14 -2.93
CA ARG A 221 -20.01 19.99 -4.39
C ARG A 221 -20.35 21.37 -4.98
N ARG A 222 -19.41 22.02 -5.63
CA ARG A 222 -19.76 23.07 -6.59
C ARG A 222 -20.24 22.27 -7.80
N ASP A 223 -21.54 22.37 -8.01
CA ASP A 223 -22.23 21.96 -9.24
C ASP A 223 -21.55 22.55 -10.46
#